data_635ceaef23ce86cee1bba580ab48918d
#
_entry.id   635ceaef23ce86cee1bba580ab48918d
#
_cell.length_a   1.000
_cell.length_b   1.000
_cell.length_c   1.000
_cell.angle_alpha   90.00
_cell.angle_beta   90.00
_cell.angle_gamma   90.00
#
_symmetry.space_group_name_H-M   'P 1'
#
loop_
_entity.id
_entity.type
_entity.pdbx_description
1 polymer ?
#
loop_
_entity_poly.entity_id
_entity_poly.type
_entity_poly.pdbx_seq_one_letter_code
_entity_poly.pdbx_strand_id
1 'polypeptide(L)'
;MDPRCSAPGSFNVQVEGTKMTQSSQYDKTRTTESLVLVVEDEPMIRDFVCEILSDEGWACQAVENADKAVEYLNAHGNEVALLLTDVRMPGSMDGIGLANLVAEKWPEIPIVVMSGHGTPGSDQLKPDVLFIAKPWTINELLSGVQNQLDRGSRSFEAIDSTPQ
;
A
#
# COMPACT_ATOMS: atom_id res chain seq x y z
N MET A 1 33.99 31.47 27.63
CA MET A 1 33.71 31.31 27.37
C MET A 1 33.18 30.75 26.97
N ASP A 2 33.11 31.02 26.99
CA ASP A 2 32.62 30.70 26.46
C ASP A 2 32.06 30.06 26.08
N PRO A 3 32.14 30.30 26.06
CA PRO A 3 31.51 29.72 25.68
C PRO A 3 30.88 29.18 25.30
N ARG A 4 30.94 29.44 25.11
CA ARG A 4 30.32 29.06 24.71
C ARG A 4 29.67 28.59 24.13
N CYS A 5 29.63 28.92 24.14
CA CYS A 5 29.03 28.66 23.59
C CYS A 5 28.48 28.01 23.18
N SER A 6 28.51 28.14 23.27
CA SER A 6 27.91 27.70 22.73
C SER A 6 27.33 27.14 22.38
N ALA A 7 27.25 27.45 22.39
CA ALA A 7 26.55 27.12 21.83
C ALA A 7 26.03 26.63 21.40
N PRO A 8 26.23 26.88 21.36
CA PRO A 8 25.48 26.45 20.68
C PRO A 8 24.98 25.75 20.34
N GLY A 9 25.13 26.04 20.53
CA GLY A 9 24.47 25.60 19.88
C GLY A 9 23.87 24.86 19.84
N SER A 10 23.74 25.07 19.90
CA SER A 10 23.07 24.64 19.62
C SER A 10 22.32 24.14 19.35
N PHE A 11 22.45 24.45 19.32
CA PHE A 11 21.65 24.12 18.77
C PHE A 11 20.95 23.61 18.41
N ASN A 12 21.10 23.73 18.45
CA ASN A 12 20.41 23.33 17.88
C ASN A 12 19.71 22.88 17.55
N VAL A 13 19.96 23.13 17.72
CA VAL A 13 19.23 22.82 17.15
C VAL A 13 18.55 22.35 16.98
N GLN A 14 18.61 22.63 16.74
CA GLN A 14 17.80 22.38 16.38
C GLN A 14 17.22 21.90 16.07
N VAL A 15 17.23 22.17 16.20
CA VAL A 15 16.49 21.78 15.75
C VAL A 15 15.92 21.44 15.37
N GLU A 16 16.14 21.81 15.02
CA GLU A 16 15.40 21.55 14.48
C GLU A 16 14.91 20.88 14.14
N GLY A 17 15.09 21.12 13.93
CA GLY A 17 14.41 20.64 13.32
C GLY A 17 13.74 20.13 13.67
N THR A 18 13.53 20.26 13.84
CA THR A 18 12.83 19.72 14.05
C THR A 18 11.83 19.77 14.00
N LYS A 19 11.28 20.29 13.83
CA LYS A 19 10.24 20.34 13.73
C LYS A 19 9.44 19.81 12.86
N MET A 20 8.97 20.27 12.23
CA MET A 20 8.32 19.70 11.29
C MET A 20 8.12 18.34 11.48
N THR A 21 8.69 17.87 12.16
CA THR A 21 8.65 16.52 12.29
C THR A 21 7.76 16.00 13.32
N GLN A 22 7.07 16.82 14.08
CA GLN A 22 6.22 16.32 15.08
C GLN A 22 5.09 15.54 14.59
N SER A 23 4.48 15.99 13.56
CA SER A 23 3.33 15.28 13.09
C SER A 23 3.72 13.93 12.59
N SER A 24 4.82 13.83 11.98
CA SER A 24 5.20 12.57 11.49
C SER A 24 5.58 11.64 12.59
N GLN A 25 6.08 12.14 13.71
CA GLN A 25 6.31 11.30 14.76
C GLN A 25 5.11 10.67 15.32
N TYR A 26 4.05 11.41 15.40
CA TYR A 26 2.81 10.94 15.87
C TYR A 26 2.29 9.82 15.05
N ASP A 27 2.42 9.91 13.77
CA ASP A 27 2.01 8.86 12.92
C ASP A 27 2.82 7.63 13.17
N LYS A 28 4.05 7.76 13.38
CA LYS A 28 4.87 6.63 13.52
C LYS A 28 4.57 5.88 14.77
N THR A 29 4.31 6.58 15.83
CA THR A 29 4.03 5.89 17.05
C THR A 29 2.78 5.11 16.96
N ARG A 30 1.84 5.56 16.11
CA ARG A 30 0.60 4.92 16.05
C ARG A 30 0.68 3.56 15.44
N THR A 31 1.49 3.43 14.44
CA THR A 31 1.51 2.16 13.78
C THR A 31 2.62 2.10 12.80
N THR A 32 2.89 0.97 12.31
CA THR A 32 3.82 0.83 11.23
C THR A 32 3.19 1.37 9.98
N GLU A 33 3.99 1.76 9.04
CA GLU A 33 3.50 2.22 7.77
C GLU A 33 2.75 1.12 7.09
N SER A 34 1.65 1.47 6.45
CA SER A 34 0.91 0.50 5.67
C SER A 34 1.75 0.05 4.49
N LEU A 35 1.91 -1.24 4.34
CA LEU A 35 2.71 -1.80 3.27
C LEU A 35 1.81 -2.22 2.12
N VAL A 36 2.02 -1.61 0.95
CA VAL A 36 1.28 -1.94 -0.25
C VAL A 36 2.14 -2.83 -1.10
N LEU A 37 1.63 -3.99 -1.47
CA LEU A 37 2.31 -4.89 -2.37
C LEU A 37 1.86 -4.55 -3.79
N VAL A 38 2.79 -4.07 -4.61
CA VAL A 38 2.49 -3.63 -5.97
C VAL A 38 2.97 -4.69 -6.94
N VAL A 39 2.07 -5.12 -7.82
CA VAL A 39 2.38 -6.15 -8.80
C VAL A 39 2.18 -5.56 -10.19
N GLU A 40 3.26 -5.33 -10.90
CA GLU A 40 3.23 -4.66 -12.20
C GLU A 40 4.44 -5.11 -12.99
N ASP A 41 4.23 -5.61 -14.21
CA ASP A 41 5.34 -6.14 -14.99
C ASP A 41 6.18 -5.06 -15.68
N GLU A 42 5.61 -3.89 -15.89
CA GLU A 42 6.33 -2.82 -16.57
C GLU A 42 7.17 -2.04 -15.56
N PRO A 43 8.49 -2.06 -15.67
CA PRO A 43 9.33 -1.46 -14.63
C PRO A 43 9.06 0.03 -14.40
N MET A 44 8.83 0.78 -15.48
CA MET A 44 8.61 2.21 -15.33
C MET A 44 7.32 2.51 -14.59
N ILE A 45 6.28 1.76 -14.88
CA ILE A 45 5.01 1.96 -14.21
C ILE A 45 5.13 1.50 -12.76
N ARG A 46 5.80 0.39 -12.55
CA ARG A 46 6.02 -0.13 -11.19
C ARG A 46 6.74 0.89 -10.32
N ASP A 47 7.82 1.47 -10.86
CA ASP A 47 8.57 2.47 -10.11
C ASP A 47 7.76 3.72 -9.85
N PHE A 48 6.99 4.16 -10.86
CA PHE A 48 6.16 5.34 -10.74
C PHE A 48 5.08 5.16 -9.68
N VAL A 49 4.44 4.01 -9.67
CA VAL A 49 3.41 3.73 -8.68
C VAL A 49 4.02 3.72 -7.28
N CYS A 50 5.18 3.11 -7.12
CA CYS A 50 5.81 3.07 -5.82
C CYS A 50 6.21 4.46 -5.35
N GLU A 51 6.64 5.31 -6.25
CA GLU A 51 6.99 6.66 -5.90
C GLU A 51 5.77 7.42 -5.41
N ILE A 52 4.64 7.29 -6.11
CA ILE A 52 3.41 7.94 -5.72
C ILE A 52 2.99 7.49 -4.32
N LEU A 53 3.03 6.19 -4.08
CA LEU A 53 2.61 5.64 -2.79
C LEU A 53 3.53 6.08 -1.67
N SER A 54 4.83 6.11 -1.94
CA SER A 54 5.80 6.53 -0.94
C SER A 54 5.62 7.99 -0.55
N ASP A 55 5.25 8.81 -1.52
CA ASP A 55 5.02 10.23 -1.25
C ASP A 55 3.84 10.41 -0.29
N GLU A 56 2.91 9.46 -0.27
CA GLU A 56 1.80 9.53 0.66
C GLU A 56 2.12 8.92 2.02
N GLY A 57 3.31 8.40 2.18
CA GLY A 57 3.70 7.84 3.46
C GLY A 57 3.45 6.35 3.59
N TRP A 58 3.09 5.66 2.52
CA TRP A 58 2.89 4.22 2.55
C TRP A 58 4.16 3.52 2.12
N ALA A 59 4.45 2.38 2.73
CA ALA A 59 5.58 1.59 2.30
C ALA A 59 5.17 0.81 1.05
N CYS A 60 6.12 0.54 0.18
CA CYS A 60 5.84 -0.14 -1.07
C CYS A 60 6.81 -1.29 -1.28
N GLN A 61 6.25 -2.47 -1.54
CA GLN A 61 7.02 -3.61 -1.97
C GLN A 61 6.54 -3.93 -3.38
N ALA A 62 7.44 -3.95 -4.34
CA ALA A 62 7.04 -4.13 -5.73
C ALA A 62 7.58 -5.44 -6.28
N VAL A 63 6.76 -6.15 -7.05
CA VAL A 63 7.17 -7.37 -7.71
C VAL A 63 6.66 -7.32 -9.15
N GLU A 64 7.23 -8.16 -9.98
CA GLU A 64 7.02 -8.05 -11.42
C GLU A 64 5.92 -8.96 -11.97
N ASN A 65 5.46 -9.93 -11.22
CA ASN A 65 4.40 -10.80 -11.69
C ASN A 65 3.69 -11.46 -10.52
N ALA A 66 2.63 -12.21 -10.85
CA ALA A 66 1.81 -12.83 -9.81
C ALA A 66 2.54 -13.90 -9.05
N ASP A 67 3.43 -14.64 -9.71
CA ASP A 67 4.18 -15.69 -9.04
C ASP A 67 5.06 -15.12 -7.95
N LYS A 68 5.72 -14.01 -8.24
CA LYS A 68 6.54 -13.32 -7.25
C LYS A 68 5.69 -12.75 -6.13
N ALA A 69 4.49 -12.30 -6.46
CA ALA A 69 3.57 -11.79 -5.43
C ALA A 69 3.18 -12.89 -4.46
N VAL A 70 2.85 -14.07 -4.99
CA VAL A 70 2.47 -15.19 -4.13
C VAL A 70 3.66 -15.61 -3.26
N GLU A 71 4.83 -15.62 -3.84
CA GLU A 71 6.03 -15.95 -3.10
C GLU A 71 6.25 -14.99 -1.95
N TYR A 72 6.07 -13.71 -2.20
CA TYR A 72 6.21 -12.69 -1.17
C TYR A 72 5.14 -12.84 -0.10
N LEU A 73 3.90 -13.09 -0.52
CA LEU A 73 2.79 -13.23 0.42
C LEU A 73 2.95 -14.46 1.30
N ASN A 74 3.49 -15.54 0.77
CA ASN A 74 3.72 -16.72 1.59
C ASN A 74 4.71 -16.45 2.71
N ALA A 75 5.67 -15.57 2.47
CA ALA A 75 6.67 -15.25 3.48
C ALA A 75 6.26 -14.07 4.37
N HIS A 76 5.52 -13.11 3.81
CA HIS A 76 5.25 -11.84 4.50
C HIS A 76 3.79 -11.40 4.43
N GLY A 77 2.88 -12.30 4.21
CA GLY A 77 1.48 -11.92 4.01
C GLY A 77 0.87 -11.14 5.16
N ASN A 78 1.30 -11.45 6.38
CA ASN A 78 0.75 -10.76 7.54
C ASN A 78 1.27 -9.32 7.67
N GLU A 79 2.23 -8.92 6.85
CA GLU A 79 2.75 -7.56 6.86
C GLU A 79 2.13 -6.70 5.77
N VAL A 80 1.41 -7.31 4.83
CA VAL A 80 0.86 -6.58 3.69
C VAL A 80 -0.49 -6.01 4.04
N ALA A 81 -0.63 -4.69 3.89
CA ALA A 81 -1.86 -4.00 4.20
C ALA A 81 -2.80 -3.91 3.00
N LEU A 82 -2.27 -4.05 1.79
CA LEU A 82 -3.08 -3.93 0.59
C LEU A 82 -2.34 -4.51 -0.61
N LEU A 83 -3.08 -5.16 -1.51
CA LEU A 83 -2.53 -5.64 -2.78
C LEU A 83 -3.01 -4.72 -3.90
N LEU A 84 -2.08 -4.21 -4.69
CA LEU A 84 -2.38 -3.39 -5.84
C LEU A 84 -1.78 -4.09 -7.05
N THR A 85 -2.61 -4.58 -7.97
CA THR A 85 -2.11 -5.39 -9.07
C THR A 85 -2.69 -4.97 -10.41
N ASP A 86 -1.87 -5.08 -11.45
CA ASP A 86 -2.34 -4.95 -12.82
C ASP A 86 -3.01 -6.28 -13.21
N VAL A 87 -3.89 -6.24 -14.21
CA VAL A 87 -4.52 -7.45 -14.71
C VAL A 87 -3.60 -8.21 -15.65
N ARG A 88 -3.04 -7.50 -16.61
CA ARG A 88 -2.26 -8.17 -17.65
C ARG A 88 -0.81 -8.26 -17.28
N MET A 89 -0.37 -9.46 -17.01
CA MET A 89 1.01 -9.72 -16.64
C MET A 89 1.40 -11.09 -17.18
N PRO A 90 2.65 -11.26 -17.56
CA PRO A 90 3.09 -12.58 -18.00
C PRO A 90 3.23 -13.52 -16.81
N GLY A 91 3.28 -14.80 -17.10
CA GLY A 91 3.47 -15.78 -16.06
C GLY A 91 2.32 -16.75 -16.00
N SER A 92 2.29 -17.53 -14.95
CA SER A 92 1.30 -18.59 -14.83
C SER A 92 -0.08 -18.07 -14.44
N MET A 93 -0.15 -16.82 -14.01
CA MET A 93 -1.38 -16.28 -13.46
C MET A 93 -1.43 -14.80 -13.78
N ASP A 94 -2.60 -14.27 -14.14
CA ASP A 94 -2.75 -12.84 -14.34
C ASP A 94 -3.24 -12.18 -13.05
N GLY A 95 -3.50 -10.88 -13.13
CA GLY A 95 -3.90 -10.14 -11.93
C GLY A 95 -5.25 -10.54 -11.38
N ILE A 96 -6.17 -11.00 -12.22
CA ILE A 96 -7.46 -11.45 -11.74
C ILE A 96 -7.32 -12.75 -10.97
N GLY A 97 -6.53 -13.67 -11.52
CA GLY A 97 -6.24 -14.91 -10.81
C GLY A 97 -5.56 -14.64 -9.48
N LEU A 98 -4.61 -13.71 -9.48
CA LEU A 98 -3.92 -13.34 -8.26
C LEU A 98 -4.89 -12.73 -7.24
N ALA A 99 -5.75 -11.82 -7.69
CA ALA A 99 -6.70 -11.19 -6.78
C ALA A 99 -7.62 -12.22 -6.14
N ASN A 100 -8.09 -13.18 -6.92
CA ASN A 100 -8.97 -14.21 -6.39
C ASN A 100 -8.24 -15.13 -5.42
N LEU A 101 -7.00 -15.47 -5.73
CA LEU A 101 -6.21 -16.31 -4.84
C LEU A 101 -5.96 -15.60 -3.52
N VAL A 102 -5.63 -14.32 -3.57
CA VAL A 102 -5.37 -13.56 -2.36
C VAL A 102 -6.65 -13.40 -1.54
N ALA A 103 -7.79 -13.16 -2.21
CA ALA A 103 -9.06 -13.07 -1.50
C ALA A 103 -9.39 -14.36 -0.77
N GLU A 104 -8.93 -15.46 -1.29
CA GLU A 104 -9.19 -16.75 -0.68
C GLU A 104 -8.22 -17.09 0.44
N LYS A 105 -6.94 -16.86 0.21
CA LYS A 105 -5.91 -17.26 1.17
C LYS A 105 -5.59 -16.20 2.21
N TRP A 106 -5.73 -14.95 1.87
CA TRP A 106 -5.46 -13.82 2.79
C TRP A 106 -6.64 -12.88 2.77
N PRO A 107 -7.80 -13.32 3.26
CA PRO A 107 -9.03 -12.52 3.11
C PRO A 107 -9.01 -11.18 3.82
N GLU A 108 -8.07 -10.98 4.72
CA GLU A 108 -7.96 -9.69 5.40
C GLU A 108 -7.25 -8.64 4.55
N ILE A 109 -6.61 -9.02 3.44
CA ILE A 109 -5.89 -8.07 2.62
C ILE A 109 -6.83 -7.45 1.59
N PRO A 110 -7.08 -6.13 1.66
CA PRO A 110 -7.89 -5.49 0.63
C PRO A 110 -7.14 -5.45 -0.70
N ILE A 111 -7.88 -5.45 -1.80
CA ILE A 111 -7.31 -5.60 -3.12
C ILE A 111 -7.77 -4.51 -4.06
N VAL A 112 -6.84 -3.94 -4.81
CA VAL A 112 -7.13 -2.98 -5.88
C VAL A 112 -6.56 -3.56 -7.17
N VAL A 113 -7.39 -3.63 -8.20
CA VAL A 113 -6.99 -4.15 -9.50
C VAL A 113 -7.02 -3.03 -10.53
N MET A 114 -5.96 -2.87 -11.30
CA MET A 114 -5.86 -1.88 -12.34
C MET A 114 -5.93 -2.56 -13.71
N SER A 115 -6.73 -2.03 -14.61
CA SER A 115 -6.85 -2.65 -15.93
C SER A 115 -7.10 -1.61 -17.01
N GLY A 116 -6.49 -1.82 -18.16
CA GLY A 116 -6.70 -0.97 -19.32
C GLY A 116 -7.75 -1.48 -20.29
N HIS A 117 -8.36 -2.61 -20.01
CA HIS A 117 -9.28 -3.23 -20.97
C HIS A 117 -10.63 -3.53 -20.37
N GLY A 118 -11.25 -2.51 -19.84
CA GLY A 118 -12.59 -2.66 -19.32
C GLY A 118 -12.61 -3.35 -17.97
N THR A 119 -13.79 -3.38 -17.39
CA THR A 119 -13.99 -3.99 -16.11
C THR A 119 -14.19 -5.49 -16.28
N PRO A 120 -13.54 -6.31 -15.49
CA PRO A 120 -13.82 -7.73 -15.52
C PRO A 120 -15.28 -7.98 -15.16
N GLY A 121 -15.82 -9.06 -15.66
CA GLY A 121 -17.18 -9.43 -15.31
C GLY A 121 -17.31 -9.59 -13.82
N SER A 122 -18.48 -9.30 -13.30
CA SER A 122 -18.69 -9.35 -11.86
C SER A 122 -18.47 -10.74 -11.29
N ASP A 123 -18.49 -11.74 -12.14
CA ASP A 123 -18.26 -13.10 -11.69
C ASP A 123 -16.80 -13.50 -11.70
N GLN A 124 -15.93 -12.61 -12.16
CA GLN A 124 -14.51 -12.93 -12.23
C GLN A 124 -13.74 -12.49 -11.01
N LEU A 125 -14.29 -11.57 -10.23
CA LEU A 125 -13.61 -11.06 -9.04
C LEU A 125 -14.51 -11.21 -7.84
N LYS A 126 -13.90 -11.35 -6.69
CA LYS A 126 -14.65 -11.37 -5.44
C LYS A 126 -15.24 -10.00 -5.17
N PRO A 127 -16.31 -9.92 -4.39
CA PRO A 127 -17.06 -8.67 -4.27
C PRO A 127 -16.32 -7.49 -3.68
N ASP A 128 -15.33 -7.73 -2.86
CA ASP A 128 -14.67 -6.64 -2.17
C ASP A 128 -13.46 -6.07 -2.88
N VAL A 129 -13.21 -6.50 -4.10
CA VAL A 129 -12.07 -6.02 -4.87
C VAL A 129 -12.44 -4.72 -5.54
N LEU A 130 -11.60 -3.70 -5.38
CA LEU A 130 -11.80 -2.44 -6.04
C LEU A 130 -11.12 -2.45 -7.39
N PHE A 131 -11.79 -1.92 -8.39
CA PHE A 131 -11.28 -1.90 -9.75
C PHE A 131 -11.01 -0.47 -10.19
N ILE A 132 -9.83 -0.21 -10.74
CA ILE A 132 -9.47 1.10 -11.26
C ILE A 132 -9.11 0.97 -12.73
N ALA A 133 -9.78 1.74 -13.58
CA ALA A 133 -9.55 1.68 -15.02
C ALA A 133 -8.33 2.50 -15.39
N LYS A 134 -7.53 2.00 -16.33
CA LYS A 134 -6.43 2.75 -16.90
C LYS A 134 -6.94 3.50 -18.12
N PRO A 135 -6.44 4.67 -18.40
CA PRO A 135 -5.43 5.39 -17.62
C PRO A 135 -6.08 6.04 -16.38
N TRP A 136 -5.39 5.94 -15.27
CA TRP A 136 -5.88 6.55 -14.03
C TRP A 136 -5.04 7.81 -13.75
N THR A 137 -5.66 8.72 -13.00
CA THR A 137 -4.92 9.87 -12.49
C THR A 137 -4.31 9.48 -11.15
N ILE A 138 -3.35 10.28 -10.72
CA ILE A 138 -2.73 10.05 -9.41
C ILE A 138 -3.80 10.07 -8.33
N ASN A 139 -4.75 11.01 -8.42
CA ASN A 139 -5.80 11.11 -7.42
C ASN A 139 -6.69 9.89 -7.40
N GLU A 140 -6.99 9.33 -8.55
CA GLU A 140 -7.82 8.13 -8.61
C GLU A 140 -7.11 6.95 -7.97
N LEU A 141 -5.82 6.82 -8.24
CA LEU A 141 -5.04 5.74 -7.65
C LEU A 141 -4.97 5.91 -6.14
N LEU A 142 -4.64 7.10 -5.68
CA LEU A 142 -4.51 7.35 -4.25
C LEU A 142 -5.82 7.18 -3.52
N SER A 143 -6.91 7.67 -4.12
CA SER A 143 -8.23 7.53 -3.50
C SER A 143 -8.63 6.06 -3.40
N GLY A 144 -8.35 5.30 -4.44
CA GLY A 144 -8.68 3.88 -4.43
C GLY A 144 -7.92 3.13 -3.35
N VAL A 145 -6.62 3.40 -3.25
CA VAL A 145 -5.79 2.75 -2.25
C VAL A 145 -6.26 3.15 -0.85
N GLN A 146 -6.48 4.45 -0.64
CA GLN A 146 -6.90 4.93 0.67
C GLN A 146 -8.24 4.33 1.08
N ASN A 147 -9.19 4.29 0.16
CA ASN A 147 -10.50 3.74 0.46
C ASN A 147 -10.42 2.27 0.84
N GLN A 148 -9.59 1.50 0.15
CA GLN A 148 -9.46 0.09 0.46
C GLN A 148 -8.71 -0.12 1.77
N LEU A 149 -7.72 0.70 2.06
CA LEU A 149 -7.03 0.62 3.34
C LEU A 149 -7.98 0.93 4.49
N ASP A 150 -8.86 1.93 4.30
CA ASP A 150 -9.82 2.29 5.32
C ASP A 150 -10.83 1.17 5.56
N ARG A 151 -11.24 0.50 4.49
CA ARG A 151 -12.17 -0.62 4.63
C ARG A 151 -11.53 -1.78 5.37
N GLY A 152 -10.27 -2.06 5.06
CA GLY A 152 -9.55 -3.11 5.76
C GLY A 152 -9.43 -2.82 7.24
N SER A 153 -9.14 -1.59 7.58
CA SER A 153 -9.03 -1.19 8.97
C SER A 153 -10.35 -1.32 9.70
N ARG A 154 -11.42 -0.92 9.05
CA ARG A 154 -12.73 -1.00 9.68
C ARG A 154 -13.18 -2.42 9.91
N SER A 155 -12.87 -3.29 9.01
CA SER A 155 -13.22 -4.69 9.18
C SER A 155 -12.50 -5.27 10.40
N PHE A 156 -11.26 -4.91 10.56
CA PHE A 156 -10.50 -5.39 11.68
C PHE A 156 -11.07 -4.83 12.99
N GLU A 157 -11.41 -3.56 12.99
CA GLU A 157 -11.97 -2.95 14.17
C GLU A 157 -13.31 -3.54 14.53
N ALA A 158 -14.12 -3.84 13.55
CA ALA A 158 -15.41 -4.43 13.80
C ALA A 158 -15.28 -5.78 14.48
N ILE A 159 -14.34 -6.58 14.04
CA ILE A 159 -14.13 -7.88 14.65
C ILE A 159 -13.65 -7.70 16.07
N ASP A 160 -12.72 -6.80 16.26
CA ASP A 160 -12.15 -6.58 17.57
C ASP A 160 -13.16 -6.05 18.55
N SER A 161 -14.07 -5.21 18.09
CA SER A 161 -15.03 -4.59 18.97
C SER A 161 -16.29 -5.41 19.18
N THR A 162 -16.37 -6.60 18.64
CA THR A 162 -17.55 -7.42 18.80
C THR A 162 -17.75 -7.73 20.29
N PRO A 163 -18.90 -7.44 20.79
CA PRO A 163 -19.12 -7.69 22.21
C PRO A 163 -19.30 -9.16 22.45
N GLN A 164 -19.11 -9.54 23.62
CA GLN A 164 -19.21 -10.92 23.97
C GLN A 164 -20.52 -11.28 24.51
#